data_50a2b19622979490f6e2053a6a8c2108
#
_entry.id   50a2b19622979490f6e2053a6a8c2108
#
_cell.length_a   1.000
_cell.length_b   1.000
_cell.length_c   1.000
_cell.angle_alpha   90.00
_cell.angle_beta   90.00
_cell.angle_gamma   90.00
#
_symmetry.space_group_name_H-M   'P 1'
#
loop_
_entity.id
_entity.type
_entity.pdbx_description
1 polymer ?
#
loop_
_entity_poly.entity_id
_entity_poly.type
_entity_poly.pdbx_seq_one_letter_code
_entity_poly.pdbx_strand_id
1 'polypeptide(L)'
;METIYIIEAELGEQEVALHYLENGTLVKTLMDNGRGYQPESAPQAVLQFIQQKYPQANIVEIDQDKGLLKIDIIDQQIMKEVVFNYQNQWVVTTWEIPHNNVPANVMNVLKTSSYANYRIDDIDYEERADGSLIYIFEVEQGDREFDVTIDANNLKIISAIPKN
;
A
#
# COMPACT_ATOMS: atom_id res chain seq x y z
N MET A 1 9.80 33.37 -9.50
CA MET A 1 10.29 32.13 -10.14
C MET A 1 10.32 31.10 -9.01
N GLU A 2 9.48 30.07 -9.07
CA GLU A 2 9.48 29.04 -8.05
C GLU A 2 10.63 28.05 -8.32
N THR A 3 11.39 27.73 -7.28
CA THR A 3 12.46 26.73 -7.37
C THR A 3 11.86 25.35 -7.18
N ILE A 4 12.08 24.45 -8.14
CA ILE A 4 11.66 23.06 -8.08
C ILE A 4 12.92 22.21 -7.91
N TYR A 5 12.93 21.39 -6.88
CA TYR A 5 13.96 20.36 -6.65
C TYR A 5 13.48 19.04 -7.25
N ILE A 6 14.31 18.44 -8.07
CA ILE A 6 14.04 17.13 -8.67
C ILE A 6 14.95 16.12 -7.98
N ILE A 7 14.34 15.13 -7.36
CA ILE A 7 15.03 14.01 -6.71
C ILE A 7 14.75 12.77 -7.54
N GLU A 8 15.79 12.19 -8.11
CA GLU A 8 15.72 10.90 -8.77
C GLU A 8 15.99 9.81 -7.73
N ALA A 9 15.12 8.83 -7.66
CA ALA A 9 15.21 7.70 -6.73
C ALA A 9 14.83 6.40 -7.45
N GLU A 10 15.39 5.30 -7.00
CA GLU A 10 15.01 3.96 -7.45
C GLU A 10 13.99 3.38 -6.48
N LEU A 11 12.87 2.88 -7.03
CA LEU A 11 11.85 2.15 -6.30
C LEU A 11 11.74 0.74 -6.91
N GLY A 12 12.47 -0.22 -6.33
CA GLY A 12 12.63 -1.54 -6.94
C GLY A 12 13.39 -1.47 -8.26
N GLU A 13 12.76 -1.88 -9.36
CA GLU A 13 13.33 -1.82 -10.73
C GLU A 13 12.93 -0.55 -11.49
N GLN A 14 12.29 0.40 -10.82
CA GLN A 14 11.75 1.60 -11.45
C GLN A 14 12.50 2.86 -10.99
N GLU A 15 12.74 3.77 -11.93
CA GLU A 15 13.25 5.10 -11.63
C GLU A 15 12.08 6.07 -11.41
N VAL A 16 12.17 6.82 -10.33
CA VAL A 16 11.16 7.82 -9.92
C VAL A 16 11.80 9.18 -9.84
N ALA A 17 11.23 10.16 -10.52
CA ALA A 17 11.57 11.57 -10.35
C ALA A 17 10.52 12.27 -9.47
N LEU A 18 10.93 12.73 -8.31
CA LEU A 18 10.10 13.45 -7.35
C LEU A 18 10.38 14.94 -7.47
N HIS A 19 9.37 15.73 -7.74
CA HIS A 19 9.47 17.18 -7.86
C HIS A 19 8.94 17.85 -6.59
N TYR A 20 9.81 18.53 -5.87
CA TYR A 20 9.48 19.25 -4.64
C TYR A 20 9.61 20.76 -4.81
N LEU A 21 8.73 21.53 -4.16
CA LEU A 21 8.93 22.95 -3.91
C LEU A 21 9.98 23.15 -2.80
N GLU A 22 10.51 24.38 -2.72
CA GLU A 22 11.50 24.78 -1.70
C GLU A 22 11.00 24.58 -0.26
N ASN A 23 9.70 24.59 -0.04
CA ASN A 23 9.08 24.33 1.26
C ASN A 23 8.90 22.84 1.60
N GLY A 24 9.40 21.93 0.75
CA GLY A 24 9.26 20.48 0.92
C GLY A 24 7.95 19.89 0.42
N THR A 25 7.10 20.68 -0.24
CA THR A 25 5.85 20.16 -0.81
C THR A 25 6.13 19.37 -2.10
N LEU A 26 5.71 18.10 -2.14
CA LEU A 26 5.75 17.28 -3.35
C LEU A 26 4.68 17.77 -4.32
N VAL A 27 5.09 18.21 -5.50
CA VAL A 27 4.17 18.76 -6.53
C VAL A 27 3.95 17.81 -7.69
N LYS A 28 4.91 16.92 -7.95
CA LYS A 28 4.82 15.98 -9.07
C LYS A 28 5.69 14.77 -8.84
N THR A 29 5.17 13.62 -9.23
CA THR A 29 5.93 12.37 -9.32
C THR A 29 5.89 11.88 -10.76
N LEU A 30 7.05 11.55 -11.31
CA LEU A 30 7.18 10.95 -12.64
C LEU A 30 7.88 9.63 -12.49
N MET A 31 7.27 8.55 -13.01
CA MET A 31 7.91 7.25 -13.10
C MET A 31 8.39 7.02 -14.52
N ASP A 32 9.62 6.59 -14.65
CA ASP A 32 10.14 6.10 -15.91
C ASP A 32 10.13 4.57 -15.90
N ASN A 33 9.10 4.00 -16.48
CA ASN A 33 9.01 2.57 -16.76
C ASN A 33 9.44 2.24 -18.19
N GLY A 34 10.19 3.13 -18.85
CA GLY A 34 10.59 3.01 -20.24
C GLY A 34 9.47 3.25 -21.26
N ARG A 35 8.27 3.57 -20.80
CA ARG A 35 7.09 3.85 -21.65
C ARG A 35 6.46 5.20 -21.40
N GLY A 36 6.98 5.95 -20.42
CA GLY A 36 6.40 7.22 -19.96
C GLY A 36 5.07 7.00 -19.23
N TYR A 37 4.95 7.61 -18.06
CA TYR A 37 3.70 7.61 -17.30
C TYR A 37 2.64 8.43 -18.04
N GLN A 38 1.49 7.82 -18.28
CA GLN A 38 0.31 8.45 -18.86
C GLN A 38 -0.77 8.60 -17.79
N PRO A 39 -0.84 9.72 -17.04
CA PRO A 39 -1.86 9.90 -15.99
C PRO A 39 -3.30 9.86 -16.51
N GLU A 40 -3.47 9.99 -17.83
CA GLU A 40 -4.77 9.96 -18.51
C GLU A 40 -5.28 8.53 -18.80
N SER A 41 -4.50 7.49 -18.46
CA SER A 41 -4.88 6.10 -18.77
C SER A 41 -5.89 5.49 -17.79
N ALA A 42 -6.13 6.11 -16.63
CA ALA A 42 -7.12 5.64 -15.68
C ALA A 42 -8.53 6.20 -16.00
N PRO A 43 -9.58 5.39 -15.84
CA PRO A 43 -10.96 5.86 -15.95
C PRO A 43 -11.25 7.00 -14.97
N GLN A 44 -12.07 7.97 -15.40
CA GLN A 44 -12.37 9.13 -14.58
C GLN A 44 -13.03 8.77 -13.24
N ALA A 45 -13.87 7.75 -13.20
CA ALA A 45 -14.49 7.27 -11.98
C ALA A 45 -13.46 6.81 -10.94
N VAL A 46 -12.38 6.17 -11.39
CA VAL A 46 -11.26 5.73 -10.56
C VAL A 46 -10.49 6.94 -10.00
N LEU A 47 -10.16 7.90 -10.85
CA LEU A 47 -9.48 9.13 -10.44
C LEU A 47 -10.30 9.94 -9.42
N GLN A 48 -11.60 10.05 -9.64
CA GLN A 48 -12.51 10.71 -8.70
C GLN A 48 -12.58 9.99 -7.35
N PHE A 49 -12.63 8.66 -7.36
CA PHE A 49 -12.61 7.88 -6.11
C PHE A 49 -11.35 8.15 -5.30
N ILE A 50 -10.18 8.11 -5.95
CA ILE A 50 -8.90 8.39 -5.30
C ILE A 50 -8.88 9.81 -4.73
N GLN A 51 -9.32 10.79 -5.50
CA GLN A 51 -9.37 12.18 -5.05
C GLN A 51 -10.32 12.40 -3.86
N GLN A 52 -11.42 11.67 -3.80
CA GLN A 52 -12.38 11.75 -2.69
C GLN A 52 -11.88 11.06 -1.43
N LYS A 53 -11.30 9.85 -1.59
CA LYS A 53 -10.83 9.05 -0.46
C LYS A 53 -9.47 9.51 0.06
N TYR A 54 -8.59 9.93 -0.84
CA TYR A 54 -7.22 10.36 -0.56
C TYR A 54 -6.94 11.73 -1.19
N PRO A 55 -7.53 12.81 -0.66
CA PRO A 55 -7.52 14.14 -1.31
C PRO A 55 -6.13 14.76 -1.44
N GLN A 56 -5.16 14.30 -0.66
CA GLN A 56 -3.78 14.78 -0.69
C GLN A 56 -2.82 13.82 -1.43
N ALA A 57 -3.35 12.73 -1.98
CA ALA A 57 -2.53 11.74 -2.63
C ALA A 57 -2.08 12.17 -4.01
N ASN A 58 -0.87 11.75 -4.39
CA ASN A 58 -0.35 11.82 -5.74
C ASN A 58 -0.30 10.42 -6.34
N ILE A 59 -0.81 10.27 -7.56
CA ILE A 59 -0.71 9.02 -8.31
C ILE A 59 0.72 8.88 -8.83
N VAL A 60 1.31 7.73 -8.56
CA VAL A 60 2.70 7.39 -8.91
C VAL A 60 2.74 6.46 -10.11
N GLU A 61 1.90 5.42 -10.09
CA GLU A 61 1.84 4.41 -11.13
C GLU A 61 0.42 3.93 -11.36
N ILE A 62 0.13 3.52 -12.59
CA ILE A 62 -1.12 2.88 -12.98
C ILE A 62 -0.75 1.60 -13.74
N ASP A 63 -1.14 0.46 -13.22
CA ASP A 63 -0.89 -0.84 -13.81
C ASP A 63 -2.20 -1.64 -13.99
N GLN A 64 -2.24 -2.44 -15.04
CA GLN A 64 -3.34 -3.38 -15.29
C GLN A 64 -2.80 -4.81 -15.26
N ASP A 65 -3.25 -5.57 -14.29
CA ASP A 65 -2.89 -6.96 -14.14
C ASP A 65 -4.14 -7.84 -13.98
N LYS A 66 -4.30 -8.81 -14.89
CA LYS A 66 -5.36 -9.83 -14.82
C LYS A 66 -6.78 -9.28 -14.61
N GLY A 67 -7.09 -8.16 -15.25
CA GLY A 67 -8.40 -7.51 -15.15
C GLY A 67 -8.57 -6.62 -13.90
N LEU A 68 -7.55 -6.49 -13.08
CA LEU A 68 -7.49 -5.53 -11.98
C LEU A 68 -6.73 -4.28 -12.44
N LEU A 69 -7.18 -3.14 -11.97
CA LEU A 69 -6.47 -1.88 -12.10
C LEU A 69 -5.82 -1.55 -10.75
N LYS A 70 -4.50 -1.51 -10.73
CA LYS A 70 -3.70 -1.21 -9.55
C LYS A 70 -3.12 0.19 -9.70
N ILE A 71 -3.36 1.03 -8.72
CA ILE A 71 -2.86 2.41 -8.71
C ILE A 71 -2.04 2.64 -7.47
N ASP A 72 -0.76 2.90 -7.67
CA ASP A 72 0.13 3.31 -6.60
C ASP A 72 -0.01 4.81 -6.38
N ILE A 73 -0.22 5.17 -5.12
CA ILE A 73 -0.32 6.54 -4.68
C ILE A 73 0.65 6.82 -3.54
N ILE A 74 1.09 8.07 -3.43
CA ILE A 74 1.72 8.58 -2.22
C ILE A 74 0.70 9.47 -1.51
N ASP A 75 0.26 9.04 -0.34
CA ASP A 75 -0.66 9.75 0.51
C ASP A 75 0.00 10.03 1.87
N GLN A 76 0.21 11.31 2.19
CA GLN A 76 0.88 11.74 3.43
C GLN A 76 2.23 11.04 3.67
N GLN A 77 3.04 10.92 2.61
CA GLN A 77 4.35 10.26 2.59
C GLN A 77 4.31 8.72 2.74
N ILE A 78 3.12 8.13 2.65
CA ILE A 78 2.95 6.67 2.69
C ILE A 78 2.62 6.18 1.28
N MET A 79 3.36 5.19 0.79
CA MET A 79 3.04 4.50 -0.45
C MET A 79 1.88 3.55 -0.21
N LYS A 80 0.83 3.66 -1.01
CA LYS A 80 -0.36 2.81 -0.95
C LYS A 80 -0.69 2.27 -2.33
N GLU A 81 -1.09 1.01 -2.42
CA GLU A 81 -1.67 0.43 -3.63
C GLU A 81 -3.19 0.42 -3.51
N VAL A 82 -3.86 1.06 -4.45
CA VAL A 82 -5.34 1.12 -4.54
C VAL A 82 -5.79 0.23 -5.69
N VAL A 83 -6.59 -0.78 -5.41
CA VAL A 83 -6.99 -1.79 -6.39
C VAL A 83 -8.47 -1.65 -6.75
N PHE A 84 -8.74 -1.66 -8.05
CA PHE A 84 -10.07 -1.63 -8.64
C PHE A 84 -10.32 -2.87 -9.49
N ASN A 85 -11.57 -3.34 -9.52
CA ASN A 85 -11.96 -4.44 -10.41
C ASN A 85 -12.20 -3.94 -11.86
N TYR A 86 -12.52 -4.86 -12.76
CA TYR A 86 -12.79 -4.56 -14.17
C TYR A 86 -14.02 -3.65 -14.40
N GLN A 87 -14.84 -3.44 -13.38
CA GLN A 87 -15.98 -2.51 -13.38
C GLN A 87 -15.62 -1.15 -12.78
N ASN A 88 -14.33 -0.88 -12.53
CA ASN A 88 -13.81 0.33 -11.90
C ASN A 88 -14.33 0.56 -10.47
N GLN A 89 -14.69 -0.52 -9.77
CA GLN A 89 -15.10 -0.47 -8.38
C GLN A 89 -13.90 -0.75 -7.48
N TRP A 90 -13.75 0.05 -6.43
CA TRP A 90 -12.69 -0.15 -5.45
C TRP A 90 -12.86 -1.50 -4.73
N VAL A 91 -11.77 -2.21 -4.59
CA VAL A 91 -11.71 -3.53 -3.95
C VAL A 91 -10.97 -3.45 -2.62
N VAL A 92 -9.77 -2.90 -2.63
CA VAL A 92 -8.87 -2.85 -1.49
C VAL A 92 -7.84 -1.72 -1.68
N THR A 93 -7.41 -1.16 -0.57
CA THR A 93 -6.18 -0.36 -0.49
C THR A 93 -5.25 -1.02 0.52
N THR A 94 -4.00 -1.23 0.13
CA THR A 94 -2.99 -1.87 0.98
C THR A 94 -1.74 -1.00 1.10
N TRP A 95 -1.11 -1.05 2.29
CA TRP A 95 0.19 -0.42 2.54
C TRP A 95 0.89 -1.07 3.72
N GLU A 96 2.22 -0.97 3.70
CA GLU A 96 3.06 -1.41 4.81
C GLU A 96 2.98 -0.43 6.00
N ILE A 97 2.89 -0.94 7.21
CA ILE A 97 2.88 -0.12 8.43
C ILE A 97 3.99 -0.52 9.40
N PRO A 98 4.55 0.46 10.14
CA PRO A 98 5.51 0.16 11.19
C PRO A 98 4.85 -0.62 12.34
N HIS A 99 5.63 -1.47 12.99
CA HIS A 99 5.20 -2.29 14.12
C HIS A 99 4.50 -1.48 15.24
N ASN A 100 4.99 -0.28 15.52
CA ASN A 100 4.44 0.59 16.56
C ASN A 100 3.12 1.27 16.18
N ASN A 101 2.70 1.17 14.92
CA ASN A 101 1.42 1.69 14.44
C ASN A 101 0.30 0.64 14.49
N VAL A 102 0.62 -0.61 14.83
CA VAL A 102 -0.38 -1.66 15.01
C VAL A 102 -1.13 -1.45 16.33
N PRO A 103 -2.48 -1.42 16.33
CA PRO A 103 -3.24 -1.32 17.55
C PRO A 103 -2.93 -2.45 18.54
N ALA A 104 -2.90 -2.12 19.83
CA ALA A 104 -2.52 -3.08 20.87
C ALA A 104 -3.42 -4.33 20.92
N ASN A 105 -4.71 -4.17 20.65
CA ASN A 105 -5.66 -5.29 20.60
C ASN A 105 -5.37 -6.24 19.42
N VAL A 106 -4.98 -5.72 18.25
CA VAL A 106 -4.58 -6.54 17.09
C VAL A 106 -3.26 -7.26 17.39
N MET A 107 -2.27 -6.53 17.90
CA MET A 107 -0.99 -7.13 18.29
C MET A 107 -1.16 -8.23 19.35
N ASN A 108 -2.12 -8.08 20.28
CA ASN A 108 -2.42 -9.09 21.28
C ASN A 108 -2.96 -10.38 20.68
N VAL A 109 -3.72 -10.32 19.59
CA VAL A 109 -4.17 -11.53 18.87
C VAL A 109 -2.97 -12.37 18.41
N LEU A 110 -1.96 -11.73 17.82
CA LEU A 110 -0.73 -12.43 17.42
C LEU A 110 0.04 -12.97 18.63
N LYS A 111 0.22 -12.16 19.67
CA LYS A 111 1.00 -12.51 20.88
C LYS A 111 0.38 -13.63 21.71
N THR A 112 -0.91 -13.88 21.58
CA THR A 112 -1.62 -14.98 22.26
C THR A 112 -1.85 -16.20 21.37
N SER A 113 -1.34 -16.19 20.15
CA SER A 113 -1.44 -17.26 19.18
C SER A 113 -0.23 -18.21 19.21
N SER A 114 -0.27 -19.25 18.38
CA SER A 114 0.88 -20.14 18.14
C SER A 114 2.08 -19.43 17.48
N TYR A 115 1.89 -18.21 16.98
CA TYR A 115 2.93 -17.39 16.35
C TYR A 115 3.57 -16.38 17.31
N ALA A 116 3.25 -16.42 18.60
CA ALA A 116 3.70 -15.48 19.62
C ALA A 116 5.23 -15.32 19.73
N ASN A 117 5.97 -16.38 19.41
CA ASN A 117 7.43 -16.41 19.49
C ASN A 117 8.13 -16.25 18.13
N TYR A 118 7.36 -15.96 17.08
CA TYR A 118 7.91 -15.65 15.77
C TYR A 118 8.38 -14.19 15.74
N ARG A 119 9.46 -13.94 15.02
CA ARG A 119 9.89 -12.58 14.71
C ARG A 119 8.95 -12.01 13.65
N ILE A 120 8.50 -10.79 13.83
CA ILE A 120 7.73 -10.04 12.83
C ILE A 120 8.73 -9.38 11.88
N ASP A 121 8.62 -9.66 10.60
CA ASP A 121 9.42 -9.03 9.55
C ASP A 121 8.71 -7.81 8.99
N ASP A 122 7.57 -8.01 8.37
CA ASP A 122 6.77 -6.96 7.77
C ASP A 122 5.31 -7.02 8.22
N ILE A 123 4.62 -5.92 8.11
CA ILE A 123 3.20 -5.81 8.44
C ILE A 123 2.51 -5.00 7.36
N ASP A 124 1.62 -5.64 6.62
CA ASP A 124 0.72 -4.98 5.69
C ASP A 124 -0.64 -4.71 6.34
N TYR A 125 -1.20 -3.58 6.00
CA TYR A 125 -2.55 -3.20 6.39
C TYR A 125 -3.43 -3.07 5.15
N GLU A 126 -4.65 -3.62 5.20
CA GLU A 126 -5.62 -3.55 4.12
C GLU A 126 -6.94 -2.96 4.60
N GLU A 127 -7.42 -1.96 3.87
CA GLU A 127 -8.81 -1.51 3.91
C GLU A 127 -9.56 -2.11 2.73
N ARG A 128 -10.60 -2.87 2.97
CA ARG A 128 -11.40 -3.51 1.93
C ARG A 128 -12.75 -2.84 1.73
N ALA A 129 -13.29 -2.97 0.51
CA ALA A 129 -14.56 -2.36 0.14
C ALA A 129 -15.77 -2.87 0.95
N ASP A 130 -15.68 -4.09 1.51
CA ASP A 130 -16.70 -4.67 2.40
C ASP A 130 -16.65 -4.15 3.84
N GLY A 131 -15.72 -3.23 4.14
CA GLY A 131 -15.50 -2.67 5.48
C GLY A 131 -14.54 -3.46 6.36
N SER A 132 -13.97 -4.56 5.86
CA SER A 132 -12.96 -5.34 6.58
C SER A 132 -11.66 -4.55 6.69
N LEU A 133 -11.08 -4.57 7.90
CA LEU A 133 -9.76 -4.03 8.21
C LEU A 133 -8.84 -5.20 8.54
N ILE A 134 -7.82 -5.40 7.74
CA ILE A 134 -6.98 -6.61 7.78
C ILE A 134 -5.53 -6.22 8.06
N TYR A 135 -4.87 -6.97 8.93
CA TYR A 135 -3.44 -6.92 9.15
C TYR A 135 -2.83 -8.24 8.72
N ILE A 136 -1.79 -8.18 7.89
CA ILE A 136 -1.04 -9.34 7.44
C ILE A 136 0.35 -9.22 8.05
N PHE A 137 0.69 -10.13 8.94
CA PHE A 137 1.99 -10.20 9.59
C PHE A 137 2.85 -11.24 8.87
N GLU A 138 3.93 -10.80 8.27
CA GLU A 138 5.00 -11.69 7.86
C GLU A 138 5.82 -12.06 9.10
N VAL A 139 5.79 -13.33 9.46
CA VAL A 139 6.44 -13.83 10.69
C VAL A 139 7.38 -14.98 10.39
N GLU A 140 8.52 -15.01 11.09
CA GLU A 140 9.61 -15.95 10.86
C GLU A 140 10.09 -16.58 12.18
N GLN A 141 10.39 -17.89 12.12
CA GLN A 141 11.09 -18.60 13.18
C GLN A 141 11.95 -19.72 12.61
N GLY A 142 13.26 -19.54 12.57
CA GLY A 142 14.19 -20.45 11.90
C GLY A 142 13.90 -20.49 10.40
N ASP A 143 13.69 -21.69 9.86
CA ASP A 143 13.36 -21.88 8.44
C ASP A 143 11.85 -21.83 8.15
N ARG A 144 11.05 -21.38 9.11
CA ARG A 144 9.59 -21.29 8.97
C ARG A 144 9.17 -19.85 8.86
N GLU A 145 8.44 -19.56 7.79
CA GLU A 145 7.90 -18.25 7.49
C GLU A 145 6.41 -18.37 7.17
N PHE A 146 5.61 -17.44 7.68
CA PHE A 146 4.16 -17.42 7.48
C PHE A 146 3.67 -16.00 7.25
N ASP A 147 2.64 -15.88 6.40
CA ASP A 147 1.75 -14.72 6.38
C ASP A 147 0.54 -15.00 7.29
N VAL A 148 0.51 -14.34 8.43
CA VAL A 148 -0.59 -14.47 9.42
C VAL A 148 -1.55 -13.31 9.23
N THR A 149 -2.76 -13.60 8.79
CA THR A 149 -3.80 -12.61 8.51
C THR A 149 -4.75 -12.48 9.70
N ILE A 150 -4.88 -11.26 10.21
CA ILE A 150 -5.76 -10.93 11.34
C ILE A 150 -6.87 -9.99 10.87
N ASP A 151 -8.11 -10.37 11.12
CA ASP A 151 -9.28 -9.50 10.99
C ASP A 151 -9.38 -8.60 12.24
N ALA A 152 -9.15 -7.30 12.04
CA ALA A 152 -9.18 -6.33 13.13
C ALA A 152 -10.61 -6.02 13.63
N ASN A 153 -11.63 -6.23 12.81
CA ASN A 153 -13.01 -6.01 13.20
C ASN A 153 -13.50 -7.06 14.22
N ASN A 154 -13.02 -8.30 14.05
CA ASN A 154 -13.41 -9.43 14.90
C ASN A 154 -12.31 -9.90 15.85
N LEU A 155 -11.09 -9.36 15.74
CA LEU A 155 -9.91 -9.73 16.52
C LEU A 155 -9.59 -11.23 16.46
N LYS A 156 -9.51 -11.74 15.22
CA LYS A 156 -9.26 -13.17 14.93
C LYS A 156 -8.22 -13.35 13.83
N ILE A 157 -7.42 -14.39 13.97
CA ILE A 157 -6.62 -14.92 12.86
C ILE A 157 -7.58 -15.63 11.90
N ILE A 158 -7.59 -15.18 10.64
CA ILE A 158 -8.44 -15.76 9.59
C ILE A 158 -7.68 -16.65 8.62
N SER A 159 -6.37 -16.50 8.55
CA SER A 159 -5.49 -17.40 7.81
C SER A 159 -4.06 -17.34 8.31
N ALA A 160 -3.30 -18.40 8.04
CA ALA A 160 -1.85 -18.44 8.21
C ALA A 160 -1.28 -19.28 7.07
N ILE A 161 -0.62 -18.61 6.13
CA ILE A 161 -0.13 -19.23 4.89
C ILE A 161 1.39 -19.37 5.00
N PRO A 162 1.94 -20.59 4.90
CA PRO A 162 3.39 -20.77 4.88
C PRO A 162 3.97 -20.18 3.59
N LYS A 163 5.09 -19.47 3.74
CA LYS A 163 5.94 -19.04 2.64
C LYS A 163 7.04 -20.09 2.44
N ASN A 164 7.25 -20.46 1.19
CA ASN A 164 8.28 -21.45 0.82
C ASN A 164 9.52 -20.75 0.33
#